data_a95369ab39908627973bbfa2cc2a1f0f
#
_entry.id   a95369ab39908627973bbfa2cc2a1f0f
#
_cell.length_a   1.000
_cell.length_b   1.000
_cell.length_c   1.000
_cell.angle_alpha   90.00
_cell.angle_beta   90.00
_cell.angle_gamma   90.00
#
_symmetry.space_group_name_H-M   'P 1'
#
loop_
_entity.id
_entity.type
_entity.pdbx_description
1 polymer ?
#
loop_
_entity_poly.entity_id
_entity_poly.type
_entity_poly.pdbx_seq_one_letter_code
_entity_poly.pdbx_strand_id
1 'polypeptide(L)'
;DTEQEKNEQVWKTFTVILEQFHTIFGQEKMKLADFLALLRSGMLAADYRTVPASVDVVTVKSYDLVEPHSNKFVFALGMTQSHFPKIVHNKSLISDEERAKINEATPDNRRFDIVTKENLKKNHFTALSLFNAATQELVLTLPQILNEAEDNTSSYLLELQDMGVPVVEKGRNRLAADPEDIG
;
A
#
# COMPACT_ATOMS: atom_id res chain seq x y z
N ASP A 1 -2.00 9.02 -28.21
CA ASP A 1 -3.24 8.98 -27.44
C ASP A 1 -3.04 9.42 -25.97
N THR A 2 -2.10 8.83 -25.24
CA THR A 2 -1.90 9.15 -23.80
C THR A 2 -1.47 10.60 -23.50
N GLU A 3 -0.72 11.27 -24.38
CA GLU A 3 -0.36 12.69 -24.22
C GLU A 3 -1.53 13.62 -24.48
N GLN A 4 -2.39 13.28 -25.44
CA GLN A 4 -3.58 14.05 -25.74
C GLN A 4 -4.59 14.00 -24.60
N GLU A 5 -4.77 12.83 -23.99
CA GLU A 5 -5.63 12.63 -22.80
C GLU A 5 -5.11 13.41 -21.58
N LYS A 6 -3.79 13.44 -21.37
CA LYS A 6 -3.18 14.26 -20.32
C LYS A 6 -3.44 15.76 -20.53
N ASN A 7 -3.24 16.23 -21.74
CA ASN A 7 -3.48 17.62 -22.07
C ASN A 7 -4.93 18.02 -21.90
N GLU A 8 -5.88 17.13 -22.25
CA GLU A 8 -7.31 17.34 -22.06
C GLU A 8 -7.68 17.38 -20.58
N GLN A 9 -7.11 16.51 -19.75
CA GLN A 9 -7.33 16.54 -18.30
C GLN A 9 -6.77 17.79 -17.64
N VAL A 10 -5.56 18.21 -18.02
CA VAL A 10 -4.97 19.45 -17.52
C VAL A 10 -5.86 20.65 -17.87
N TRP A 11 -6.33 20.71 -19.11
CA TRP A 11 -7.23 21.76 -19.57
C TRP A 11 -8.56 21.76 -18.81
N LYS A 12 -9.15 20.58 -18.62
CA LYS A 12 -10.39 20.42 -17.84
C LYS A 12 -10.20 20.86 -16.37
N THR A 13 -9.10 20.47 -15.74
CA THR A 13 -8.78 20.90 -14.38
C THR A 13 -8.62 22.42 -14.29
N PHE A 14 -7.93 23.01 -15.25
CA PHE A 14 -7.74 24.46 -15.33
C PHE A 14 -9.08 25.19 -15.47
N THR A 15 -9.98 24.74 -16.34
CA THR A 15 -11.31 25.35 -16.51
C THR A 15 -12.16 25.23 -15.24
N VAL A 16 -12.13 24.09 -14.55
CA VAL A 16 -12.82 23.91 -13.26
C VAL A 16 -12.31 24.89 -12.21
N ILE A 17 -11.01 25.09 -12.13
CA ILE A 17 -10.41 26.07 -11.20
C ILE A 17 -10.90 27.49 -11.54
N LEU A 18 -10.91 27.87 -12.81
CA LEU A 18 -11.41 29.18 -13.22
C LEU A 18 -12.90 29.38 -12.90
N GLU A 19 -13.73 28.36 -13.10
CA GLU A 19 -15.16 28.39 -12.75
C GLU A 19 -15.36 28.54 -11.23
N GLN A 20 -14.58 27.83 -10.43
CA GLN A 20 -14.59 27.99 -8.97
C GLN A 20 -14.17 29.40 -8.56
N PHE A 21 -13.13 29.94 -9.19
CA PHE A 21 -12.72 31.33 -8.99
C PHE A 21 -13.83 32.32 -9.33
N HIS A 22 -14.48 32.14 -10.47
CA HIS A 22 -15.60 33.00 -10.88
C HIS A 22 -16.75 32.90 -9.88
N THR A 23 -17.04 31.70 -9.38
CA THR A 23 -18.14 31.52 -8.40
C THR A 23 -17.83 32.19 -7.06
N ILE A 24 -16.59 32.15 -6.60
CA ILE A 24 -16.21 32.70 -5.30
C ILE A 24 -15.92 34.18 -5.36
N PHE A 25 -15.21 34.65 -6.38
CA PHE A 25 -14.64 36.00 -6.47
C PHE A 25 -15.17 36.82 -7.65
N GLY A 26 -16.13 36.31 -8.43
CA GLY A 26 -16.58 36.91 -9.69
C GLY A 26 -17.14 38.31 -9.56
N GLN A 27 -17.50 38.75 -8.36
CA GLN A 27 -17.99 40.09 -8.06
C GLN A 27 -16.93 41.02 -7.44
N GLU A 28 -15.76 40.49 -7.12
CA GLU A 28 -14.72 41.25 -6.46
C GLU A 28 -13.69 41.80 -7.46
N LYS A 29 -13.31 43.05 -7.26
CA LYS A 29 -12.20 43.65 -8.01
C LYS A 29 -10.89 43.33 -7.33
N MET A 30 -10.07 42.49 -7.94
CA MET A 30 -8.73 42.17 -7.44
C MET A 30 -7.62 42.59 -8.41
N LYS A 31 -6.42 42.79 -7.88
CA LYS A 31 -5.26 43.06 -8.71
C LYS A 31 -4.86 41.80 -9.47
N LEU A 32 -4.35 42.00 -10.69
CA LEU A 32 -3.89 40.88 -11.53
C LEU A 32 -2.85 40.00 -10.83
N ALA A 33 -1.97 40.61 -10.05
CA ALA A 33 -0.95 39.87 -9.29
C ALA A 33 -1.57 38.92 -8.25
N ASP A 34 -2.58 39.38 -7.52
CA ASP A 34 -3.28 38.58 -6.52
C ASP A 34 -4.07 37.44 -7.17
N PHE A 35 -4.73 37.75 -8.30
CA PHE A 35 -5.41 36.72 -9.10
C PHE A 35 -4.45 35.62 -9.57
N LEU A 36 -3.30 36.00 -10.13
CA LEU A 36 -2.32 35.03 -10.61
C LEU A 36 -1.71 34.20 -9.48
N ALA A 37 -1.48 34.81 -8.31
CA ALA A 37 -0.99 34.09 -7.12
C ALA A 37 -2.00 33.04 -6.64
N LEU A 38 -3.26 33.41 -6.56
CA LEU A 38 -4.34 32.50 -6.18
C LEU A 38 -4.54 31.39 -7.23
N LEU A 39 -4.55 31.74 -8.51
CA LEU A 39 -4.67 30.76 -9.60
C LEU A 39 -3.53 29.74 -9.56
N ARG A 40 -2.30 30.21 -9.36
CA ARG A 40 -1.13 29.34 -9.20
C ARG A 40 -1.30 28.41 -7.99
N SER A 41 -1.79 28.92 -6.88
CA SER A 41 -2.05 28.11 -5.68
C SER A 41 -3.11 27.04 -5.94
N GLY A 42 -4.20 27.39 -6.62
CA GLY A 42 -5.25 26.45 -7.04
C GLY A 42 -4.71 25.35 -7.98
N MET A 43 -3.87 25.72 -8.94
CA MET A 43 -3.26 24.76 -9.86
C MET A 43 -2.26 23.83 -9.15
N LEU A 44 -1.49 24.32 -8.16
CA LEU A 44 -0.57 23.52 -7.38
C LEU A 44 -1.30 22.54 -6.43
N ALA A 45 -2.48 22.92 -5.96
CA ALA A 45 -3.32 22.08 -5.12
C ALA A 45 -4.13 21.05 -5.93
N ALA A 46 -4.27 21.27 -7.26
CA ALA A 46 -5.00 20.36 -8.13
C ALA A 46 -4.21 19.07 -8.35
N ASP A 47 -4.80 17.95 -7.99
CA ASP A 47 -4.29 16.63 -8.28
C ASP A 47 -5.04 16.06 -9.49
N TYR A 48 -4.33 15.64 -10.52
CA TYR A 48 -4.93 14.95 -11.65
C TYR A 48 -4.42 13.52 -11.72
N ARG A 49 -5.34 12.58 -11.87
CA ARG A 49 -5.03 11.16 -12.02
C ARG A 49 -5.34 10.74 -13.45
N THR A 50 -4.32 10.28 -14.15
CA THR A 50 -4.55 9.60 -15.43
C THR A 50 -5.08 8.20 -15.12
N VAL A 51 -6.32 7.94 -15.51
CA VAL A 51 -6.81 6.54 -15.55
C VAL A 51 -6.13 5.89 -16.74
N PRO A 52 -5.37 4.80 -16.55
CA PRO A 52 -4.78 4.10 -17.68
C PRO A 52 -5.89 3.66 -18.64
N ALA A 53 -5.79 4.02 -19.90
CA ALA A 53 -6.74 3.60 -20.94
C ALA A 53 -6.65 2.09 -21.25
N SER A 54 -5.62 1.42 -20.74
CA SER A 54 -5.35 0.00 -20.93
C SER A 54 -5.89 -0.81 -19.77
N VAL A 55 -6.71 -1.82 -20.08
CA VAL A 55 -7.20 -2.83 -19.11
C VAL A 55 -6.09 -3.81 -18.74
N ASP A 56 -5.03 -3.89 -19.55
CA ASP A 56 -3.88 -4.78 -19.35
C ASP A 56 -2.78 -4.04 -18.58
N VAL A 57 -2.93 -3.97 -17.27
CA VAL A 57 -1.99 -3.31 -16.36
C VAL A 57 -1.63 -4.22 -15.19
N VAL A 58 -0.38 -4.12 -14.75
CA VAL A 58 0.07 -4.72 -13.50
C VAL A 58 -0.29 -3.78 -12.35
N THR A 59 -1.11 -4.26 -11.43
CA THR A 59 -1.48 -3.50 -10.24
C THR A 59 -0.50 -3.78 -9.11
N VAL A 60 0.13 -2.74 -8.56
CA VAL A 60 1.00 -2.85 -7.38
C VAL A 60 0.30 -2.19 -6.21
N LYS A 61 0.13 -2.93 -5.12
CA LYS A 61 -0.49 -2.43 -3.89
C LYS A 61 0.09 -3.10 -2.64
N SER A 62 -0.13 -2.48 -1.49
CA SER A 62 0.26 -3.07 -0.22
C SER A 62 -0.56 -4.34 0.06
N TYR A 63 0.03 -5.33 0.72
CA TYR A 63 -0.60 -6.63 1.00
C TYR A 63 -1.85 -6.51 1.89
N ASP A 64 -1.95 -5.48 2.72
CA ASP A 64 -3.12 -5.22 3.57
C ASP A 64 -4.33 -4.64 2.83
N LEU A 65 -4.15 -4.29 1.56
CA LEU A 65 -5.20 -3.81 0.65
C LEU A 65 -5.62 -4.87 -0.38
N VAL A 66 -5.16 -6.11 -0.21
CA VAL A 66 -5.46 -7.19 -1.14
C VAL A 66 -6.79 -7.83 -0.78
N GLU A 67 -7.65 -7.98 -1.78
CA GLU A 67 -8.94 -8.65 -1.66
C GLU A 67 -8.85 -10.10 -2.17
N PRO A 68 -9.54 -11.05 -1.53
CA PRO A 68 -9.61 -12.42 -2.01
C PRO A 68 -10.18 -12.49 -3.44
N HIS A 69 -9.65 -13.42 -4.24
CA HIS A 69 -10.08 -13.70 -5.62
C HIS A 69 -10.10 -12.48 -6.56
N SER A 70 -9.28 -11.48 -6.27
CA SER A 70 -9.26 -10.23 -7.03
C SER A 70 -8.46 -10.30 -8.34
N ASN A 71 -7.53 -11.24 -8.46
CA ASN A 71 -6.65 -11.36 -9.62
C ASN A 71 -6.42 -12.82 -10.03
N LYS A 72 -6.05 -13.06 -11.29
CA LYS A 72 -5.68 -14.41 -11.75
C LYS A 72 -4.32 -14.83 -11.19
N PHE A 73 -3.35 -13.94 -11.29
CA PHE A 73 -1.97 -14.14 -10.85
C PHE A 73 -1.61 -13.09 -9.82
N VAL A 74 -1.01 -13.51 -8.71
CA VAL A 74 -0.55 -12.60 -7.65
C VAL A 74 0.88 -12.94 -7.28
N PHE A 75 1.73 -11.92 -7.25
CA PHE A 75 3.13 -12.01 -6.80
C PHE A 75 3.29 -11.19 -5.54
N ALA A 76 3.47 -11.86 -4.40
CA ALA A 76 3.72 -11.21 -3.13
C ALA A 76 5.23 -11.18 -2.86
N LEU A 77 5.78 -9.99 -2.67
CA LEU A 77 7.21 -9.77 -2.52
C LEU A 77 7.57 -9.44 -1.08
N GLY A 78 8.73 -9.90 -0.61
CA GLY A 78 9.27 -9.52 0.68
C GLY A 78 8.55 -10.16 1.88
N MET A 79 8.18 -11.44 1.77
CA MET A 79 7.43 -12.18 2.80
C MET A 79 8.34 -12.66 3.94
N THR A 80 9.11 -11.74 4.52
CA THR A 80 10.02 -12.00 5.64
C THR A 80 9.34 -11.78 6.98
N GLN A 81 9.94 -12.27 8.05
CA GLN A 81 9.40 -12.14 9.41
C GLN A 81 9.25 -10.68 9.86
N SER A 82 10.12 -9.79 9.40
CA SER A 82 10.07 -8.38 9.76
C SER A 82 9.02 -7.59 8.98
N HIS A 83 8.55 -8.10 7.83
CA HIS A 83 7.65 -7.38 6.92
C HIS A 83 6.28 -8.00 6.77
N PHE A 84 6.14 -9.31 7.02
CA PHE A 84 4.86 -9.99 6.83
C PHE A 84 4.60 -11.07 7.89
N PRO A 85 3.52 -10.93 8.67
CA PRO A 85 2.71 -9.72 8.81
C PRO A 85 3.45 -8.65 9.63
N LYS A 86 3.20 -7.39 9.34
CA LYS A 86 3.82 -6.30 10.09
C LYS A 86 3.29 -6.27 11.53
N ILE A 87 4.16 -6.52 12.49
CA ILE A 87 3.83 -6.46 13.91
C ILE A 87 3.80 -4.98 14.35
N VAL A 88 2.64 -4.52 14.79
CA VAL A 88 2.49 -3.20 15.38
C VAL A 88 2.57 -3.33 16.89
N HIS A 89 3.64 -2.79 17.47
CA HIS A 89 3.78 -2.74 18.93
C HIS A 89 2.98 -1.56 19.51
N ASN A 90 2.36 -1.80 20.65
CA ASN A 90 1.69 -0.74 21.39
C ASN A 90 2.74 0.28 21.89
N LYS A 91 2.63 1.52 21.41
CA LYS A 91 3.52 2.63 21.81
C LYS A 91 2.84 3.59 22.81
N SER A 92 1.70 3.20 23.37
CA SER A 92 1.00 4.04 24.34
C SER A 92 1.64 3.97 25.74
N LEU A 93 1.28 4.92 26.60
CA LEU A 93 1.77 5.01 27.98
C LEU A 93 1.33 3.81 28.85
N ILE A 94 0.23 3.15 28.47
CA ILE A 94 -0.33 1.99 29.18
C ILE A 94 -0.09 0.75 28.29
N SER A 95 0.63 -0.22 28.83
CA SER A 95 0.90 -1.49 28.15
C SER A 95 -0.38 -2.33 28.00
N ASP A 96 -0.38 -3.31 27.11
CA ASP A 96 -1.50 -4.22 26.93
C ASP A 96 -1.76 -5.09 28.18
N GLU A 97 -0.72 -5.41 28.95
CA GLU A 97 -0.84 -6.13 30.21
C GLU A 97 -1.55 -5.29 31.29
N GLU A 98 -1.20 -4.01 31.38
CA GLU A 98 -1.87 -3.08 32.29
C GLU A 98 -3.31 -2.84 31.90
N ARG A 99 -3.60 -2.72 30.58
CA ARG A 99 -4.96 -2.62 30.05
C ARG A 99 -5.80 -3.86 30.37
N ALA A 100 -5.21 -5.05 30.26
CA ALA A 100 -5.87 -6.29 30.61
C ALA A 100 -6.27 -6.31 32.10
N LYS A 101 -5.34 -5.92 33.00
CA LYS A 101 -5.61 -5.83 34.44
C LYS A 101 -6.69 -4.80 34.77
N ILE A 102 -6.67 -3.64 34.12
CA ILE A 102 -7.71 -2.62 34.29
C ILE A 102 -9.06 -3.15 33.80
N ASN A 103 -9.09 -3.84 32.67
CA ASN A 103 -10.31 -4.42 32.14
C ASN A 103 -10.92 -5.50 33.05
N GLU A 104 -10.09 -6.29 33.74
CA GLU A 104 -10.56 -7.28 34.74
C GLU A 104 -11.16 -6.60 35.96
N ALA A 105 -10.68 -5.43 36.35
CA ALA A 105 -11.14 -4.67 37.48
C ALA A 105 -12.33 -3.75 37.20
N THR A 106 -12.73 -3.58 35.93
CA THR A 106 -13.71 -2.59 35.50
C THR A 106 -15.01 -3.22 35.02
N PRO A 107 -16.20 -2.66 35.38
CA PRO A 107 -17.51 -3.16 34.89
C PRO A 107 -17.63 -3.08 33.36
N ASP A 108 -18.44 -3.93 32.78
CA ASP A 108 -18.54 -4.35 31.37
C ASP A 108 -18.61 -3.28 30.28
N ASN A 109 -18.87 -2.03 30.56
CA ASN A 109 -19.14 -1.01 29.53
C ASN A 109 -17.96 -0.09 29.22
N ARG A 110 -16.82 -0.25 29.85
CA ARG A 110 -15.64 0.64 29.64
C ARG A 110 -14.36 -0.18 29.64
N ARG A 111 -14.06 -0.81 28.51
CA ARG A 111 -12.86 -1.63 28.35
C ARG A 111 -11.86 -0.94 27.43
N PHE A 112 -10.58 -1.06 27.78
CA PHE A 112 -9.51 -0.70 26.87
C PHE A 112 -9.32 -1.80 25.81
N ASP A 113 -9.12 -1.40 24.59
CA ASP A 113 -8.73 -2.31 23.51
C ASP A 113 -7.33 -2.85 23.75
N ILE A 114 -7.15 -4.15 23.61
CA ILE A 114 -5.85 -4.80 23.70
C ILE A 114 -5.28 -4.89 22.29
N VAL A 115 -4.37 -4.00 21.97
CA VAL A 115 -3.81 -3.78 20.64
C VAL A 115 -3.19 -5.05 20.06
N THR A 116 -2.50 -5.84 20.91
CA THR A 116 -1.86 -7.10 20.47
C THR A 116 -2.88 -8.13 19.98
N LYS A 117 -4.01 -8.30 20.68
CA LYS A 117 -5.06 -9.25 20.26
C LYS A 117 -5.74 -8.84 18.96
N GLU A 118 -5.99 -7.55 18.80
CA GLU A 118 -6.62 -7.02 17.58
C GLU A 118 -5.67 -7.11 16.40
N ASN A 119 -4.40 -6.78 16.60
CA ASN A 119 -3.37 -6.92 15.56
C ASN A 119 -3.21 -8.39 15.13
N LEU A 120 -3.25 -9.35 16.05
CA LEU A 120 -3.16 -10.76 15.71
C LEU A 120 -4.32 -11.19 14.80
N LYS A 121 -5.55 -10.82 15.15
CA LYS A 121 -6.74 -11.10 14.33
C LYS A 121 -6.66 -10.44 12.96
N LYS A 122 -6.24 -9.18 12.92
CA LYS A 122 -6.04 -8.44 11.68
C LYS A 122 -4.97 -9.10 10.81
N ASN A 123 -3.86 -9.51 11.39
CA ASN A 123 -2.77 -10.17 10.69
C ASN A 123 -3.21 -11.51 10.10
N HIS A 124 -3.97 -12.33 10.84
CA HIS A 124 -4.55 -13.56 10.32
C HIS A 124 -5.49 -13.31 9.15
N PHE A 125 -6.39 -12.34 9.29
CA PHE A 125 -7.31 -11.97 8.22
C PHE A 125 -6.56 -11.49 6.97
N THR A 126 -5.55 -10.66 7.15
CA THR A 126 -4.73 -10.12 6.05
C THR A 126 -3.94 -11.24 5.36
N ALA A 127 -3.36 -12.17 6.12
CA ALA A 127 -2.67 -13.32 5.57
C ALA A 127 -3.62 -14.22 4.76
N LEU A 128 -4.79 -14.54 5.30
CA LEU A 128 -5.83 -15.31 4.59
C LEU A 128 -6.30 -14.60 3.33
N SER A 129 -6.50 -13.29 3.37
CA SER A 129 -6.89 -12.50 2.20
C SER A 129 -5.83 -12.57 1.11
N LEU A 130 -4.56 -12.46 1.46
CA LEU A 130 -3.45 -12.58 0.52
C LEU A 130 -3.36 -14.01 -0.07
N PHE A 131 -3.46 -15.03 0.77
CA PHE A 131 -3.37 -16.42 0.32
C PHE A 131 -4.52 -16.84 -0.59
N ASN A 132 -5.65 -16.18 -0.48
CA ASN A 132 -6.80 -16.36 -1.36
C ASN A 132 -6.91 -15.29 -2.46
N ALA A 133 -5.93 -14.43 -2.65
CA ALA A 133 -6.00 -13.31 -3.60
C ALA A 133 -5.99 -13.76 -5.06
N ALA A 134 -5.27 -14.84 -5.36
CA ALA A 134 -5.16 -15.37 -6.70
C ALA A 134 -6.23 -16.43 -6.99
N THR A 135 -6.78 -16.41 -8.22
CA THR A 135 -7.70 -17.46 -8.69
C THR A 135 -7.00 -18.56 -9.46
N GLN A 136 -5.76 -18.34 -9.91
CA GLN A 136 -4.98 -19.33 -10.66
C GLN A 136 -3.64 -19.63 -9.98
N GLU A 137 -2.82 -18.62 -9.73
CA GLU A 137 -1.48 -18.82 -9.17
C GLU A 137 -1.09 -17.69 -8.21
N LEU A 138 -0.61 -18.07 -7.05
CA LEU A 138 -0.01 -17.19 -6.05
C LEU A 138 1.47 -17.55 -5.89
N VAL A 139 2.34 -16.57 -6.13
CA VAL A 139 3.79 -16.70 -5.93
C VAL A 139 4.20 -15.84 -4.76
N LEU A 140 4.74 -16.48 -3.72
CA LEU A 140 5.25 -15.80 -2.54
C LEU A 140 6.78 -15.78 -2.62
N THR A 141 7.40 -14.61 -2.46
CA THR A 141 8.85 -14.49 -2.52
C THR A 141 9.40 -13.80 -1.29
N LEU A 142 10.57 -14.23 -0.88
CA LEU A 142 11.31 -13.59 0.20
C LEU A 142 12.82 -13.54 -0.15
N PRO A 143 13.50 -12.44 0.13
CA PRO A 143 14.95 -12.39 0.06
C PRO A 143 15.54 -13.05 1.31
N GLN A 144 16.64 -13.78 1.17
CA GLN A 144 17.40 -14.30 2.31
C GLN A 144 18.19 -13.18 2.99
N ILE A 145 18.61 -12.19 2.22
CA ILE A 145 19.36 -11.02 2.71
C ILE A 145 18.62 -9.77 2.27
N LEU A 146 18.28 -8.93 3.22
CA LEU A 146 17.64 -7.64 2.98
C LEU A 146 18.47 -6.55 3.66
N ASN A 147 18.92 -5.55 2.88
CA ASN A 147 19.75 -4.45 3.39
C ASN A 147 21.00 -4.92 4.19
N GLU A 148 21.72 -5.90 3.64
CA GLU A 148 22.93 -6.49 4.22
C GLU A 148 22.71 -7.28 5.54
N ALA A 149 21.45 -7.45 5.95
CA ALA A 149 21.08 -8.25 7.11
C ALA A 149 20.29 -9.51 6.69
N GLU A 150 20.51 -10.60 7.39
CA GLU A 150 19.67 -11.79 7.25
C GLU A 150 18.29 -11.52 7.85
N ASP A 151 17.24 -11.85 7.10
CA ASP A 151 15.86 -11.77 7.59
C ASP A 151 15.22 -13.16 7.49
N ASN A 152 14.55 -13.56 8.55
CA ASN A 152 13.94 -14.87 8.64
C ASN A 152 12.66 -14.97 7.79
N THR A 153 12.31 -16.20 7.45
CA THR A 153 11.04 -16.50 6.81
C THR A 153 9.87 -16.16 7.74
N SER A 154 8.81 -15.55 7.21
CA SER A 154 7.57 -15.34 7.94
C SER A 154 7.00 -16.67 8.49
N SER A 155 6.45 -16.64 9.70
CA SER A 155 5.82 -17.81 10.32
C SER A 155 4.68 -18.39 9.47
N TYR A 156 3.94 -17.55 8.77
CA TYR A 156 2.87 -17.99 7.86
C TYR A 156 3.40 -18.76 6.64
N LEU A 157 4.59 -18.39 6.14
CA LEU A 157 5.21 -19.14 5.05
C LEU A 157 5.77 -20.47 5.54
N LEU A 158 6.28 -20.53 6.75
CA LEU A 158 6.71 -21.79 7.37
C LEU A 158 5.52 -22.74 7.53
N GLU A 159 4.37 -22.26 7.97
CA GLU A 159 3.14 -23.07 8.04
C GLU A 159 2.72 -23.61 6.67
N LEU A 160 2.78 -22.78 5.61
CA LEU A 160 2.47 -23.22 4.25
C LEU A 160 3.45 -24.27 3.77
N GLN A 161 4.73 -24.14 4.10
CA GLN A 161 5.75 -25.12 3.78
C GLN A 161 5.50 -26.46 4.48
N ASP A 162 5.13 -26.42 5.76
CA ASP A 162 4.76 -27.61 6.54
C ASP A 162 3.49 -28.28 5.99
N MET A 163 2.60 -27.52 5.40
CA MET A 163 1.42 -28.02 4.67
C MET A 163 1.74 -28.60 3.29
N GLY A 164 2.98 -28.55 2.85
CA GLY A 164 3.45 -29.15 1.59
C GLY A 164 3.48 -28.22 0.39
N VAL A 165 3.40 -26.90 0.59
CA VAL A 165 3.60 -25.94 -0.51
C VAL A 165 5.05 -25.99 -0.97
N PRO A 166 5.33 -26.19 -2.28
CA PRO A 166 6.68 -26.34 -2.77
C PRO A 166 7.50 -25.05 -2.64
N VAL A 167 8.73 -25.20 -2.18
CA VAL A 167 9.71 -24.11 -2.07
C VAL A 167 10.78 -24.27 -3.13
N VAL A 168 11.05 -23.20 -3.86
CA VAL A 168 12.12 -23.16 -4.88
C VAL A 168 13.12 -22.09 -4.49
N GLU A 169 14.34 -22.49 -4.20
CA GLU A 169 15.45 -21.58 -4.00
C GLU A 169 16.02 -21.15 -5.35
N LYS A 170 16.06 -19.85 -5.61
CA LYS A 170 16.71 -19.27 -6.77
C LYS A 170 17.93 -18.49 -6.34
N GLY A 171 19.11 -18.92 -6.77
CA GLY A 171 20.33 -18.13 -6.63
C GLY A 171 20.18 -16.77 -7.34
N ARG A 172 20.90 -15.78 -6.83
CA ARG A 172 20.99 -14.47 -7.49
C ARG A 172 21.65 -14.67 -8.85
N ASN A 173 20.89 -14.60 -9.93
CA ASN A 173 21.49 -14.39 -11.23
C ASN A 173 22.21 -13.04 -11.15
N ARG A 174 23.54 -13.04 -11.20
CA ARG A 174 24.28 -11.83 -11.48
C ARG A 174 23.74 -11.33 -12.82
N LEU A 175 22.99 -10.25 -12.80
CA LEU A 175 22.78 -9.46 -14.01
C LEU A 175 24.18 -9.23 -14.55
N ALA A 176 24.43 -9.63 -15.79
CA ALA A 176 25.72 -9.52 -16.41
C ALA A 176 26.29 -8.12 -16.13
N ALA A 177 27.37 -8.09 -15.36
CA ALA A 177 28.03 -6.84 -15.01
C ALA A 177 29.04 -6.43 -16.08
N ASP A 178 29.11 -7.18 -17.19
CA ASP A 178 30.05 -6.91 -18.28
C ASP A 178 29.29 -6.32 -19.48
N PRO A 179 29.70 -5.13 -19.96
CA PRO A 179 29.13 -4.53 -21.16
C PRO A 179 29.32 -5.38 -22.43
N GLU A 180 30.19 -6.41 -22.40
CA GLU A 180 30.45 -7.32 -23.52
C GLU A 180 29.41 -8.44 -23.66
N ASP A 181 28.57 -8.65 -22.65
CA ASP A 181 27.50 -9.67 -22.69
C ASP A 181 26.16 -9.15 -23.30
N ILE A 182 26.15 -7.91 -23.81
CA ILE A 182 25.04 -7.34 -24.54
C ILE A 182 25.41 -7.32 -26.04
N GLY A 183 25.42 -8.49 -26.64
CA GLY A 183 25.59 -8.70 -28.08
C GLY A 183 24.29 -9.20 -28.71
#